data_2804296429c7afe0e2543bd1c5722c1b
#
_entry.id   2804296429c7afe0e2543bd1c5722c1b
#
_cell.length_a   1.000
_cell.length_b   1.000
_cell.length_c   1.000
_cell.angle_alpha   90.00
_cell.angle_beta   90.00
_cell.angle_gamma   90.00
#
_symmetry.space_group_name_H-M   'P 1'
#
loop_
_entity.id
_entity.type
_entity.pdbx_description
1 polymer ?
#
loop_
_entity_poly.entity_id
_entity_poly.type
_entity_poly.pdbx_seq_one_letter_code
_entity_poly.pdbx_strand_id
1 'polypeptide(L)'
;MTEKYQWYPVYTNPRAEKKANELLTAKGIETYLPLQKTFKQWSDRKKIVEEPFLKSYLFVRIMPSQHAEVLMTRGICRFIYFSGKIASMPERQIADLKLLFANEADIELTERTFKAGEAVRVSAGPLLGLRGELVTVLSQKKLLVRVQHINQSVLVQVPATFLESLEEGNIKMTLI
;
A
#
# COMPACT_ATOMS: atom_id res chain seq x y z
N MET A 1 -26.66 -13.35 -3.00
CA MET A 1 -25.59 -12.38 -3.25
C MET A 1 -24.29 -13.16 -3.36
N THR A 2 -23.62 -13.10 -4.50
CA THR A 2 -22.35 -13.79 -4.70
C THR A 2 -21.29 -13.11 -3.84
N GLU A 3 -20.83 -13.78 -2.78
CA GLU A 3 -19.70 -13.31 -1.99
C GLU A 3 -18.47 -13.24 -2.90
N LYS A 4 -17.80 -12.07 -2.92
CA LYS A 4 -16.58 -11.87 -3.68
C LYS A 4 -15.40 -11.75 -2.74
N TYR A 5 -14.26 -12.29 -3.16
CA TYR A 5 -12.99 -12.01 -2.52
C TYR A 5 -12.65 -10.53 -2.65
N GLN A 6 -12.30 -9.91 -1.53
CA GLN A 6 -11.86 -8.52 -1.48
C GLN A 6 -10.66 -8.40 -0.53
N TRP A 7 -9.85 -7.38 -0.77
CA TRP A 7 -8.77 -7.03 0.12
C TRP A 7 -9.28 -6.19 1.29
N TYR A 8 -8.78 -6.50 2.47
CA TYR A 8 -9.09 -5.78 3.71
C TYR A 8 -7.82 -5.47 4.47
N PRO A 9 -7.61 -4.22 4.93
CA PRO A 9 -6.58 -3.91 5.89
C PRO A 9 -7.00 -4.43 7.27
N VAL A 10 -6.09 -5.08 7.94
CA VAL A 10 -6.25 -5.52 9.33
C VAL A 10 -5.17 -4.90 10.21
N TYR A 11 -5.56 -4.54 11.42
CA TYR A 11 -4.65 -4.03 12.43
C TYR A 11 -4.11 -5.19 13.26
N THR A 12 -2.79 -5.25 13.42
CA THR A 12 -2.10 -6.29 14.18
C THR A 12 -1.58 -5.74 15.51
N ASN A 13 -1.30 -6.64 16.45
CA ASN A 13 -0.48 -6.30 17.59
C ASN A 13 0.91 -5.84 17.10
N PRO A 14 1.54 -4.89 17.79
CA PRO A 14 2.90 -4.45 17.45
C PRO A 14 3.89 -5.63 17.37
N ARG A 15 4.65 -5.69 16.29
CA ARG A 15 5.63 -6.75 16.00
C ARG A 15 5.04 -8.14 15.76
N ALA A 16 3.72 -8.26 15.62
CA ALA A 16 3.06 -9.51 15.33
C ALA A 16 2.78 -9.72 13.83
N GLU A 17 3.09 -8.73 12.97
CA GLU A 17 2.74 -8.71 11.55
C GLU A 17 3.21 -9.96 10.82
N LYS A 18 4.49 -10.30 10.94
CA LYS A 18 5.08 -11.49 10.28
C LYS A 18 4.45 -12.78 10.77
N LYS A 19 4.26 -12.90 12.10
CA LYS A 19 3.67 -14.12 12.68
C LYS A 19 2.21 -14.29 12.30
N ALA A 20 1.44 -13.20 12.32
CA ALA A 20 0.06 -13.20 11.85
C ALA A 20 -0.03 -13.57 10.36
N ASN A 21 0.88 -13.02 9.54
CA ASN A 21 0.99 -13.34 8.12
C ASN A 21 1.23 -14.84 7.88
N GLU A 22 2.20 -15.43 8.59
CA GLU A 22 2.48 -16.88 8.52
C GLU A 22 1.26 -17.73 8.89
N LEU A 23 0.58 -17.37 10.00
CA LEU A 23 -0.58 -18.13 10.48
C LEU A 23 -1.76 -18.06 9.53
N LEU A 24 -2.02 -16.89 8.94
CA LEU A 24 -3.08 -16.71 7.95
C LEU A 24 -2.77 -17.46 6.65
N THR A 25 -1.53 -17.37 6.18
CA THR A 25 -1.08 -18.11 4.99
C THR A 25 -1.20 -19.64 5.21
N ALA A 26 -0.85 -20.14 6.40
CA ALA A 26 -1.01 -21.54 6.75
C ALA A 26 -2.48 -22.02 6.76
N LYS A 27 -3.43 -21.10 6.95
CA LYS A 27 -4.88 -21.34 6.80
C LYS A 27 -5.38 -21.25 5.36
N GLY A 28 -4.49 -20.98 4.39
CA GLY A 28 -4.86 -20.79 2.98
C GLY A 28 -5.45 -19.42 2.66
N ILE A 29 -5.32 -18.46 3.56
CA ILE A 29 -5.75 -17.08 3.32
C ILE A 29 -4.66 -16.32 2.58
N GLU A 30 -5.02 -15.72 1.44
CA GLU A 30 -4.11 -14.85 0.69
C GLU A 30 -3.84 -13.57 1.49
N THR A 31 -2.56 -13.27 1.71
CA THR A 31 -2.12 -12.12 2.49
C THR A 31 -1.09 -11.31 1.73
N TYR A 32 -0.98 -10.03 2.10
CA TYR A 32 0.10 -9.17 1.64
C TYR A 32 0.65 -8.34 2.80
N LEU A 33 1.93 -8.52 3.09
CA LEU A 33 2.68 -7.77 4.08
C LEU A 33 3.82 -7.03 3.38
N PRO A 34 3.70 -5.69 3.18
CA PRO A 34 4.80 -4.91 2.62
C PRO A 34 6.02 -4.96 3.53
N LEU A 35 7.14 -5.45 3.01
CA LEU A 35 8.42 -5.55 3.73
C LEU A 35 9.44 -4.61 3.09
N GLN A 36 10.29 -4.01 3.91
CA GLN A 36 11.45 -3.26 3.49
C GLN A 36 12.71 -3.87 4.06
N LYS A 37 13.80 -3.80 3.31
CA LYS A 37 15.13 -4.16 3.77
C LYS A 37 15.74 -3.00 4.53
N THR A 38 16.10 -3.22 5.79
CA THR A 38 16.75 -2.22 6.65
C THR A 38 18.10 -2.74 7.08
N PHE A 39 19.13 -1.88 7.03
CA PHE A 39 20.44 -2.19 7.57
C PHE A 39 20.44 -1.93 9.07
N LYS A 40 20.61 -2.98 9.87
CA LYS A 40 20.84 -2.85 11.31
C LYS A 40 22.30 -3.11 11.64
N GLN A 41 22.88 -2.18 12.36
CA GLN A 41 24.22 -2.36 12.91
C GLN A 41 24.10 -2.99 14.31
N TRP A 42 24.65 -4.18 14.45
CA TRP A 42 24.86 -4.82 15.74
C TRP A 42 26.30 -4.53 16.18
N SER A 43 26.62 -4.74 17.44
CA SER A 43 27.95 -4.42 17.99
C SER A 43 29.13 -5.04 17.22
N ASP A 44 28.90 -6.17 16.56
CA ASP A 44 29.92 -6.98 15.88
C ASP A 44 29.74 -7.07 14.36
N ARG A 45 28.56 -6.72 13.80
CA ARG A 45 28.27 -6.90 12.36
C ARG A 45 27.10 -6.06 11.87
N LYS A 46 27.11 -5.79 10.55
CA LYS A 46 25.95 -5.23 9.82
C LYS A 46 25.10 -6.38 9.31
N LYS A 47 23.80 -6.33 9.56
CA LYS A 47 22.83 -7.32 9.05
C LYS A 47 21.70 -6.62 8.32
N ILE A 48 21.33 -7.17 7.15
CA ILE A 48 20.11 -6.79 6.44
C ILE A 48 18.95 -7.51 7.11
N VAL A 49 17.94 -6.75 7.52
CA VAL A 49 16.71 -7.28 8.13
C VAL A 49 15.53 -6.81 7.31
N GLU A 50 14.61 -7.70 7.00
CA GLU A 50 13.33 -7.35 6.41
C GLU A 50 12.35 -7.00 7.53
N GLU A 51 11.79 -5.80 7.48
CA GLU A 51 10.82 -5.31 8.46
C GLU A 51 9.52 -4.86 7.76
N PRO A 52 8.35 -5.00 8.44
CA PRO A 52 7.11 -4.43 7.92
C PRO A 52 7.26 -2.94 7.67
N PHE A 53 6.95 -2.50 6.45
CA PHE A 53 6.98 -1.09 6.08
C PHE A 53 5.81 -0.33 6.72
N LEU A 54 4.62 -0.92 6.68
CA LEU A 54 3.43 -0.42 7.35
C LEU A 54 3.27 -1.14 8.69
N LYS A 55 3.82 -0.54 9.75
CA LYS A 55 3.79 -1.14 11.09
C LYS A 55 2.38 -1.33 11.60
N SER A 56 2.11 -2.50 12.19
CA SER A 56 0.82 -2.93 12.70
C SER A 56 -0.28 -3.08 11.64
N TYR A 57 0.07 -3.17 10.37
CA TYR A 57 -0.88 -3.43 9.30
C TYR A 57 -0.50 -4.64 8.46
N LEU A 58 -1.53 -5.38 8.06
CA LEU A 58 -1.46 -6.52 7.17
C LEU A 58 -2.68 -6.48 6.26
N PHE A 59 -2.55 -6.91 5.03
CA PHE A 59 -3.65 -6.97 4.08
C PHE A 59 -4.04 -8.43 3.86
N VAL A 60 -5.34 -8.71 3.87
CA VAL A 60 -5.89 -10.05 3.66
C VAL A 60 -6.92 -10.03 2.54
N ARG A 61 -6.92 -11.05 1.68
CA ARG A 61 -7.89 -11.22 0.60
C ARG A 61 -8.84 -12.35 0.95
N ILE A 62 -10.04 -11.99 1.32
CA ILE A 62 -11.04 -12.93 1.88
C ILE A 62 -12.46 -12.62 1.39
N MET A 63 -13.35 -13.58 1.58
CA MET A 63 -14.79 -13.36 1.53
C MET A 63 -15.31 -12.89 2.89
N PRO A 64 -16.45 -12.18 2.95
CA PRO A 64 -17.05 -11.74 4.23
C PRO A 64 -17.26 -12.86 5.24
N SER A 65 -17.59 -14.07 4.79
CA SER A 65 -17.74 -15.26 5.66
C SER A 65 -16.46 -15.64 6.44
N GLN A 66 -15.28 -15.23 5.96
CA GLN A 66 -14.00 -15.54 6.59
C GLN A 66 -13.53 -14.49 7.61
N HIS A 67 -14.29 -13.41 7.85
CA HIS A 67 -13.91 -12.37 8.80
C HIS A 67 -13.61 -12.92 10.21
N ALA A 68 -14.45 -13.82 10.71
CA ALA A 68 -14.27 -14.42 12.03
C ALA A 68 -12.98 -15.24 12.12
N GLU A 69 -12.66 -15.99 11.08
CA GLU A 69 -11.44 -16.81 11.01
C GLU A 69 -10.16 -15.92 11.08
N VAL A 70 -10.17 -14.78 10.40
CA VAL A 70 -9.07 -13.80 10.46
C VAL A 70 -8.95 -13.24 11.86
N LEU A 71 -10.05 -12.78 12.49
CA LEU A 71 -10.04 -12.21 13.83
C LEU A 71 -9.57 -13.20 14.91
N MET A 72 -9.86 -14.49 14.76
CA MET A 72 -9.40 -15.54 15.68
C MET A 72 -7.91 -15.90 15.49
N THR A 73 -7.23 -15.32 14.50
CA THR A 73 -5.82 -15.57 14.28
C THR A 73 -4.96 -14.77 15.24
N ARG A 74 -4.05 -15.45 15.93
CA ARG A 74 -3.14 -14.80 16.89
C ARG A 74 -2.36 -13.67 16.23
N GLY A 75 -2.34 -12.52 16.87
CA GLY A 75 -1.66 -11.32 16.40
C GLY A 75 -2.56 -10.36 15.62
N ILE A 76 -3.75 -10.76 15.22
CA ILE A 76 -4.75 -9.87 14.64
C ILE A 76 -5.54 -9.22 15.77
N CYS A 77 -5.66 -7.87 15.71
CA CYS A 77 -6.45 -7.09 16.67
C CYS A 77 -7.86 -6.85 16.15
N ARG A 78 -7.99 -6.32 14.95
CA ARG A 78 -9.27 -5.88 14.38
C ARG A 78 -9.17 -5.60 12.90
N PHE A 79 -10.30 -5.62 12.22
CA PHE A 79 -10.43 -4.98 10.91
C PHE A 79 -10.47 -3.45 11.04
N ILE A 80 -10.16 -2.78 9.97
CA ILE A 80 -10.35 -1.33 9.86
C ILE A 80 -11.80 -1.07 9.46
N TYR A 81 -12.41 -0.08 10.09
CA TYR A 81 -13.78 0.35 9.81
C TYR A 81 -13.79 1.73 9.18
N PHE A 82 -14.67 1.89 8.20
CA PHE A 82 -14.95 3.17 7.57
C PHE A 82 -16.47 3.29 7.40
N SER A 83 -17.05 4.40 7.85
CA SER A 83 -18.51 4.64 7.81
C SER A 83 -19.34 3.47 8.37
N GLY A 84 -18.89 2.87 9.48
CA GLY A 84 -19.60 1.79 10.18
C GLY A 84 -19.52 0.40 9.52
N LYS A 85 -18.76 0.26 8.44
CA LYS A 85 -18.55 -1.02 7.74
C LYS A 85 -17.06 -1.38 7.73
N ILE A 86 -16.76 -2.66 7.62
CA ILE A 86 -15.39 -3.12 7.40
C ILE A 86 -14.90 -2.55 6.07
N ALA A 87 -13.78 -1.82 6.11
CA ALA A 87 -13.22 -1.14 4.96
C ALA A 87 -12.55 -2.13 4.01
N SER A 88 -12.98 -2.18 2.77
CA SER A 88 -12.32 -2.93 1.71
C SER A 88 -11.40 -2.02 0.90
N MET A 89 -10.35 -2.61 0.32
CA MET A 89 -9.41 -1.92 -0.56
C MET A 89 -9.55 -2.39 -2.00
N PRO A 90 -9.42 -1.48 -2.98
CA PRO A 90 -9.36 -1.88 -4.38
C PRO A 90 -8.15 -2.79 -4.65
N GLU A 91 -8.33 -3.82 -5.48
CA GLU A 91 -7.23 -4.71 -5.90
C GLU A 91 -6.07 -3.92 -6.52
N ARG A 92 -6.39 -2.86 -7.26
CA ARG A 92 -5.38 -1.99 -7.85
C ARG A 92 -4.44 -1.39 -6.81
N GLN A 93 -4.96 -0.98 -5.66
CA GLN A 93 -4.11 -0.37 -4.62
C GLN A 93 -3.11 -1.37 -4.05
N ILE A 94 -3.51 -2.63 -3.88
CA ILE A 94 -2.58 -3.70 -3.47
C ILE A 94 -1.55 -3.97 -4.57
N ALA A 95 -1.96 -3.94 -5.84
CA ALA A 95 -1.04 -4.09 -6.96
C ALA A 95 -0.02 -2.93 -7.02
N ASP A 96 -0.45 -1.70 -6.78
CA ASP A 96 0.43 -0.52 -6.71
C ASP A 96 1.45 -0.63 -5.56
N LEU A 97 1.02 -1.10 -4.39
CA LEU A 97 1.93 -1.37 -3.27
C LEU A 97 2.93 -2.49 -3.61
N LYS A 98 2.46 -3.59 -4.20
CA LYS A 98 3.34 -4.68 -4.65
C LYS A 98 4.39 -4.17 -5.64
N LEU A 99 4.00 -3.33 -6.58
CA LEU A 99 4.90 -2.72 -7.56
C LEU A 99 5.97 -1.85 -6.90
N LEU A 100 5.59 -1.01 -5.92
CA LEU A 100 6.51 -0.15 -5.17
C LEU A 100 7.59 -0.97 -4.44
N PHE A 101 7.19 -2.02 -3.74
CA PHE A 101 8.09 -2.82 -2.92
C PHE A 101 8.91 -3.85 -3.69
N ALA A 102 8.48 -4.23 -4.90
CA ALA A 102 9.23 -5.14 -5.75
C ALA A 102 10.44 -4.48 -6.44
N ASN A 103 10.46 -3.15 -6.55
CA ASN A 103 11.41 -2.44 -7.41
C ASN A 103 12.46 -1.61 -6.66
N GLU A 104 12.73 -1.88 -5.40
CA GLU A 104 13.74 -1.14 -4.58
C GLU A 104 13.66 0.39 -4.78
N ALA A 105 12.45 0.92 -5.03
CA ALA A 105 12.25 2.34 -5.22
C ALA A 105 12.62 3.09 -3.95
N ASP A 106 13.12 4.31 -4.11
CA ASP A 106 13.34 5.22 -2.97
C ASP A 106 11.98 5.71 -2.47
N ILE A 107 11.48 5.03 -1.43
CA ILE A 107 10.16 5.24 -0.87
C ILE A 107 10.26 5.71 0.58
N GLU A 108 9.38 6.63 0.94
CA GLU A 108 9.27 7.20 2.28
C GLU A 108 7.83 7.08 2.78
N LEU A 109 7.66 6.52 3.98
CA LEU A 109 6.36 6.49 4.64
C LEU A 109 6.06 7.85 5.27
N THR A 110 4.85 8.35 5.10
CA THR A 110 4.42 9.61 5.70
C THR A 110 2.98 9.55 6.20
N GLU A 111 2.76 10.13 7.37
CA GLU A 111 1.43 10.38 7.94
C GLU A 111 0.99 11.84 7.70
N ARG A 112 1.83 12.62 6.99
CA ARG A 112 1.50 14.02 6.69
C ARG A 112 0.27 14.10 5.79
N THR A 113 -0.61 15.03 6.12
CA THR A 113 -1.75 15.36 5.27
C THR A 113 -1.30 16.30 4.17
N PHE A 114 -1.48 15.90 2.93
CA PHE A 114 -1.25 16.74 1.75
C PHE A 114 -2.59 17.19 1.18
N LYS A 115 -2.62 18.40 0.64
CA LYS A 115 -3.74 18.81 -0.23
C LYS A 115 -3.76 17.87 -1.43
N ALA A 116 -4.94 17.69 -2.01
CA ALA A 116 -5.06 16.93 -3.26
C ALA A 116 -4.11 17.54 -4.31
N GLY A 117 -3.24 16.71 -4.85
CA GLY A 117 -2.31 17.07 -5.91
C GLY A 117 -2.86 16.68 -7.27
N GLU A 118 -2.13 17.02 -8.33
CA GLU A 118 -2.44 16.58 -9.68
C GLU A 118 -2.36 15.05 -9.76
N ALA A 119 -3.43 14.41 -10.23
CA ALA A 119 -3.45 12.96 -10.45
C ALA A 119 -2.55 12.61 -11.64
N VAL A 120 -1.59 11.72 -11.42
CA VAL A 120 -0.59 11.33 -12.42
C VAL A 120 -0.41 9.82 -12.48
N ARG A 121 0.12 9.35 -13.61
CA ARG A 121 0.53 7.97 -13.83
C ARG A 121 1.98 7.93 -14.26
N VAL A 122 2.71 6.91 -13.83
CA VAL A 122 4.05 6.62 -14.32
C VAL A 122 3.95 5.94 -15.68
N SER A 123 4.56 6.52 -16.70
CA SER A 123 4.52 6.07 -18.11
C SER A 123 5.76 5.29 -18.56
N ALA A 124 6.81 5.26 -17.73
CA ALA A 124 8.05 4.56 -18.06
C ALA A 124 8.79 4.08 -16.81
N GLY A 125 9.76 3.19 -17.01
CA GLY A 125 10.65 2.70 -15.96
C GLY A 125 10.07 1.60 -15.07
N PRO A 126 10.73 1.27 -13.95
CA PRO A 126 10.36 0.15 -13.10
C PRO A 126 8.98 0.27 -12.45
N LEU A 127 8.49 1.50 -12.28
CA LEU A 127 7.19 1.80 -11.68
C LEU A 127 6.10 2.08 -12.72
N LEU A 128 6.29 1.60 -13.96
CA LEU A 128 5.33 1.77 -15.05
C LEU A 128 3.91 1.39 -14.62
N GLY A 129 2.96 2.29 -14.82
CA GLY A 129 1.55 2.10 -14.50
C GLY A 129 1.14 2.50 -13.09
N LEU A 130 2.10 2.79 -12.19
CA LEU A 130 1.80 3.32 -10.86
C LEU A 130 1.03 4.64 -10.96
N ARG A 131 0.00 4.79 -10.14
CA ARG A 131 -0.81 6.02 -10.05
C ARG A 131 -0.65 6.67 -8.69
N GLY A 132 -0.71 7.99 -8.68
CA GLY A 132 -0.66 8.75 -7.44
C GLY A 132 -0.94 10.22 -7.70
N GLU A 133 -0.59 11.04 -6.73
CA GLU A 133 -0.74 12.48 -6.78
C GLU A 133 0.64 13.16 -6.77
N LEU A 134 0.83 14.16 -7.60
CA LEU A 134 2.05 14.95 -7.59
C LEU A 134 2.00 15.96 -6.45
N VAL A 135 2.90 15.86 -5.50
CA VAL A 135 3.00 16.75 -4.35
C VAL A 135 4.39 17.38 -4.22
N THR A 136 4.48 18.49 -3.52
CA THR A 136 5.77 19.15 -3.26
C THR A 136 6.17 18.94 -1.81
N VAL A 137 7.36 18.40 -1.61
CA VAL A 137 7.97 18.17 -0.29
C VAL A 137 9.37 18.78 -0.29
N LEU A 138 9.63 19.74 0.59
CA LEU A 138 10.94 20.43 0.69
C LEU A 138 11.45 20.91 -0.68
N SER A 139 10.58 21.58 -1.43
CA SER A 139 10.85 22.12 -2.80
C SER A 139 11.08 21.05 -3.88
N GLN A 140 10.91 19.77 -3.57
CA GLN A 140 10.98 18.67 -4.53
C GLN A 140 9.60 18.12 -4.85
N LYS A 141 9.35 17.82 -6.12
CA LYS A 141 8.14 17.12 -6.54
C LYS A 141 8.32 15.63 -6.29
N LYS A 142 7.38 15.04 -5.57
CA LYS A 142 7.32 13.60 -5.29
C LYS A 142 5.96 13.04 -5.68
N LEU A 143 5.93 11.77 -6.03
CA LEU A 143 4.68 11.03 -6.23
C LEU A 143 4.17 10.54 -4.87
N LEU A 144 2.93 10.92 -4.54
CA LEU A 144 2.25 10.49 -3.33
C LEU A 144 1.27 9.36 -3.67
N VAL A 145 1.45 8.22 -3.05
CA VAL A 145 0.51 7.10 -3.11
C VAL A 145 -0.19 6.97 -1.76
N ARG A 146 -1.46 7.37 -1.70
CA ARG A 146 -2.26 7.26 -0.47
C ARG A 146 -2.67 5.82 -0.24
N VAL A 147 -2.47 5.32 0.98
CA VAL A 147 -2.98 4.00 1.37
C VAL A 147 -4.34 4.19 2.03
N GLN A 148 -5.40 3.77 1.35
CA GLN A 148 -6.76 4.00 1.80
C GLN A 148 -7.02 3.37 3.18
N HIS A 149 -7.82 4.04 3.98
CA HIS A 149 -8.33 3.61 5.30
C HIS A 149 -7.30 3.47 6.42
N ILE A 150 -6.01 3.66 6.19
CA ILE A 150 -5.00 3.54 7.25
C ILE A 150 -4.26 4.83 7.58
N ASN A 151 -4.69 5.96 7.00
CA ASN A 151 -4.11 7.29 7.22
C ASN A 151 -2.59 7.35 7.01
N GLN A 152 -2.08 6.58 6.07
CA GLN A 152 -0.67 6.57 5.70
C GLN A 152 -0.54 6.74 4.20
N SER A 153 0.59 7.28 3.77
CA SER A 153 0.90 7.47 2.37
C SER A 153 2.36 7.15 2.10
N VAL A 154 2.64 6.74 0.90
CA VAL A 154 3.99 6.47 0.43
C VAL A 154 4.41 7.59 -0.52
N LEU A 155 5.52 8.24 -0.21
CA LEU A 155 6.18 9.18 -1.10
C LEU A 155 7.24 8.44 -1.90
N VAL A 156 7.28 8.68 -3.20
CA VAL A 156 8.26 8.05 -4.08
C VAL A 156 8.88 9.07 -5.02
N GLN A 157 10.20 8.94 -5.23
CA GLN A 157 10.94 9.77 -6.18
C GLN A 157 10.79 9.15 -7.58
N VAL A 158 10.21 9.91 -8.51
CA VAL A 158 10.07 9.49 -9.91
C VAL A 158 10.55 10.63 -10.82
N PRO A 159 11.35 10.37 -11.86
CA PRO A 159 11.72 11.39 -12.84
C PRO A 159 10.47 12.04 -13.44
N ALA A 160 10.47 13.37 -13.53
CA ALA A 160 9.32 14.12 -14.07
C ALA A 160 8.97 13.71 -15.50
N THR A 161 9.97 13.29 -16.28
CA THR A 161 9.80 12.79 -17.65
C THR A 161 9.02 11.49 -17.76
N PHE A 162 8.84 10.78 -16.64
CA PHE A 162 8.05 9.53 -16.56
C PHE A 162 6.63 9.75 -16.05
N LEU A 163 6.24 10.99 -15.77
CA LEU A 163 4.92 11.30 -15.23
C LEU A 163 4.00 11.86 -16.32
N GLU A 164 2.83 11.28 -16.43
CA GLU A 164 1.73 11.73 -17.28
C GLU A 164 0.54 12.15 -16.42
N SER A 165 -0.06 13.31 -16.73
CA SER A 165 -1.29 13.75 -16.08
C SER A 165 -2.44 12.79 -16.40
N LEU A 166 -3.23 12.49 -15.36
CA LEU A 166 -4.48 11.74 -15.48
C LEU A 166 -5.70 12.67 -15.55
N GLU A 167 -5.51 13.98 -15.57
CA GLU A 167 -6.62 14.89 -15.82
C GLU A 167 -7.24 14.49 -17.18
N GLU A 168 -8.53 14.23 -17.14
CA GLU A 168 -9.31 13.83 -18.31
C GLU A 168 -9.03 14.79 -19.46
N GLY A 169 -8.32 14.27 -20.43
CA GLY A 169 -8.14 14.94 -21.68
C GLY A 169 -9.53 15.29 -22.21
N ASN A 170 -9.84 16.56 -22.22
CA ASN A 170 -10.87 17.16 -23.01
C ASN A 170 -10.63 16.66 -24.44
N ILE A 171 -11.28 15.58 -24.81
CA ILE A 171 -11.34 15.15 -26.20
C ILE A 171 -12.11 16.26 -26.93
N LYS A 172 -11.39 17.27 -27.36
CA LYS A 172 -11.84 18.11 -28.44
C LYS A 172 -12.00 17.19 -29.65
N MET A 173 -13.18 16.61 -29.79
CA MET A 173 -13.64 16.17 -31.08
C MET A 173 -13.62 17.38 -32.01
N THR A 174 -12.53 17.53 -32.71
CA THR A 174 -12.52 18.39 -33.90
C THR A 174 -13.36 17.64 -34.95
N LEU A 175 -14.64 18.03 -35.04
CA LEU A 175 -15.45 17.71 -36.19
C LEU A 175 -14.85 18.47 -37.38
N ILE A 176 -14.38 17.70 -38.34
CA ILE A 176 -14.25 18.14 -39.73
C ILE A 176 -15.44 17.58 -40.50
#